data_8a7908d4aeda8381b2180211b3cdc3f9
#
_entry.id   8a7908d4aeda8381b2180211b3cdc3f9
#
_cell.length_a   1.000
_cell.length_b   1.000
_cell.length_c   1.000
_cell.angle_alpha   90.00
_cell.angle_beta   90.00
_cell.angle_gamma   90.00
#
_symmetry.space_group_name_H-M   'P 1'
#
loop_
_entity.id
_entity.type
_entity.pdbx_description
1 polymer ?
#
loop_
_entity_poly.entity_id
_entity_poly.type
_entity_poly.pdbx_seq_one_letter_code
_entity_poly.pdbx_strand_id
1 'polypeptide(L)'
;VDLFGGSPYNAGAQFAATREGVDVVSGVNVPMLIEVISGAGRKNATLKSLVAKAHKAGTKGIRSFQEANQPAAAKPAEAKPAETKTVEVPAAQQVPGGTMDAIFTRIDSRLIHGQVAGTWVPHIAPQTFIAASDNAAHDQLRKSLLLQVAPTSVKTNVLDIAKAGRVYNNPKYTGMKTMFVVESPVDVVRLLDEGVKINEVNVGGVTFKTGMVQ
;
A
#
# COMPACT_ATOMS: atom_id res chain seq x y z
N VAL A 1 -18.21 -16.16 -4.15
CA VAL A 1 -18.53 -17.14 -3.10
C VAL A 1 -17.25 -17.83 -2.60
N ASP A 2 -17.28 -18.41 -1.41
CA ASP A 2 -16.11 -19.00 -0.77
C ASP A 2 -15.81 -20.42 -1.28
N LEU A 3 -16.80 -21.31 -1.35
CA LEU A 3 -16.62 -22.73 -1.65
C LEU A 3 -17.28 -23.14 -2.97
N PHE A 4 -16.49 -23.77 -3.86
CA PHE A 4 -17.00 -24.41 -5.08
C PHE A 4 -17.92 -25.58 -4.71
N GLY A 5 -19.12 -25.62 -5.31
CA GLY A 5 -20.11 -26.66 -5.02
C GLY A 5 -20.89 -26.49 -3.71
N GLY A 6 -20.58 -25.49 -2.91
CA GLY A 6 -21.37 -25.11 -1.73
C GLY A 6 -22.75 -24.55 -2.10
N SER A 7 -23.67 -24.47 -1.12
CA SER A 7 -25.03 -23.94 -1.37
C SER A 7 -25.07 -22.56 -2.01
N PRO A 8 -24.23 -21.57 -1.62
CA PRO A 8 -24.19 -20.27 -2.29
C PRO A 8 -23.69 -20.37 -3.73
N TYR A 9 -22.72 -21.26 -3.99
CA TYR A 9 -22.23 -21.49 -5.35
C TYR A 9 -23.33 -22.07 -6.23
N ASN A 10 -23.99 -23.13 -5.76
CA ASN A 10 -25.03 -23.82 -6.53
C ASN A 10 -26.22 -22.92 -6.84
N ALA A 11 -26.65 -22.10 -5.88
CA ALA A 11 -27.71 -21.10 -6.12
C ALA A 11 -27.28 -20.04 -7.14
N GLY A 12 -26.06 -19.53 -7.03
CA GLY A 12 -25.50 -18.59 -8.00
C GLY A 12 -25.33 -19.18 -9.40
N ALA A 13 -24.88 -20.45 -9.49
CA ALA A 13 -24.69 -21.15 -10.76
C ALA A 13 -26.02 -21.38 -11.49
N GLN A 14 -27.07 -21.76 -10.77
CA GLN A 14 -28.42 -21.87 -11.35
C GLN A 14 -28.91 -20.53 -11.90
N PHE A 15 -28.64 -19.43 -11.19
CA PHE A 15 -28.98 -18.10 -11.63
C PHE A 15 -28.17 -17.67 -12.86
N ALA A 16 -26.88 -17.97 -12.88
CA ALA A 16 -25.99 -17.65 -14.00
C ALA A 16 -26.29 -18.47 -15.25
N ALA A 17 -26.72 -19.74 -15.09
CA ALA A 17 -27.06 -20.61 -16.23
C ALA A 17 -28.26 -20.11 -17.07
N THR A 18 -29.10 -19.25 -16.52
CA THR A 18 -30.29 -18.71 -17.18
C THR A 18 -30.17 -17.25 -17.60
N ARG A 19 -29.00 -16.62 -17.41
CA ARG A 19 -28.80 -15.18 -17.68
C ARG A 19 -27.44 -14.89 -18.29
N GLU A 20 -27.46 -14.13 -19.34
CA GLU A 20 -26.24 -13.56 -19.93
C GLU A 20 -25.64 -12.47 -19.01
N GLY A 21 -24.33 -12.31 -19.09
CA GLY A 21 -23.62 -11.28 -18.32
C GLY A 21 -23.47 -11.56 -16.83
N VAL A 22 -23.71 -12.81 -16.39
CA VAL A 22 -23.58 -13.27 -15.00
C VAL A 22 -22.61 -14.45 -14.94
N ASP A 23 -21.74 -14.46 -13.94
CA ASP A 23 -20.84 -15.58 -13.63
C ASP A 23 -20.66 -15.73 -12.12
N VAL A 24 -20.25 -16.91 -11.68
CA VAL A 24 -20.00 -17.23 -10.26
C VAL A 24 -18.58 -17.71 -10.07
N VAL A 25 -17.81 -16.94 -9.35
CA VAL A 25 -16.41 -17.29 -8.99
C VAL A 25 -16.35 -17.74 -7.54
N SER A 26 -15.75 -18.92 -7.31
CA SER A 26 -15.51 -19.48 -5.97
C SER A 26 -14.07 -19.23 -5.50
N GLY A 27 -13.80 -19.55 -4.23
CA GLY A 27 -12.48 -19.34 -3.62
C GLY A 27 -12.19 -17.87 -3.33
N VAL A 28 -13.24 -17.12 -2.96
CA VAL A 28 -13.12 -15.66 -2.71
C VAL A 28 -12.05 -15.37 -1.67
N ASN A 29 -11.21 -14.41 -1.99
CA ASN A 29 -10.23 -13.83 -1.08
C ASN A 29 -10.12 -12.32 -1.31
N VAL A 30 -9.47 -11.62 -0.39
CA VAL A 30 -9.38 -10.15 -0.42
C VAL A 30 -8.75 -9.60 -1.73
N PRO A 31 -7.64 -10.16 -2.25
CA PRO A 31 -7.08 -9.73 -3.53
C PRO A 31 -8.07 -9.82 -4.72
N MET A 32 -8.89 -10.88 -4.77
CA MET A 32 -9.95 -11.01 -5.79
C MET A 32 -10.97 -9.86 -5.67
N LEU A 33 -11.46 -9.60 -4.46
CA LEU A 33 -12.47 -8.58 -4.23
C LEU A 33 -11.96 -7.18 -4.59
N ILE A 34 -10.74 -6.84 -4.19
CA ILE A 34 -10.12 -5.55 -4.51
C ILE A 34 -10.04 -5.37 -6.04
N GLU A 35 -9.57 -6.40 -6.76
CA GLU A 35 -9.40 -6.30 -8.21
C GLU A 35 -10.74 -6.21 -8.96
N VAL A 36 -11.75 -6.94 -8.53
CA VAL A 36 -13.10 -6.89 -9.13
C VAL A 36 -13.77 -5.55 -8.87
N ILE A 37 -13.77 -5.07 -7.62
CA ILE A 37 -14.38 -3.79 -7.25
C ILE A 37 -13.70 -2.63 -8.00
N SER A 38 -12.36 -2.60 -7.99
CA SER A 38 -11.59 -1.57 -8.71
C SER A 38 -11.75 -1.64 -10.23
N GLY A 39 -12.02 -2.83 -10.75
CA GLY A 39 -12.22 -3.08 -12.18
C GLY A 39 -13.62 -2.75 -12.67
N ALA A 40 -14.64 -2.97 -11.86
CA ALA A 40 -16.04 -2.87 -12.26
C ALA A 40 -16.47 -1.44 -12.66
N GLY A 41 -15.85 -0.41 -12.07
CA GLY A 41 -16.13 1.00 -12.39
C GLY A 41 -15.47 1.52 -13.68
N ARG A 42 -14.68 0.73 -14.39
CA ARG A 42 -13.98 1.17 -15.60
C ARG A 42 -14.88 1.10 -16.82
N LYS A 43 -14.82 2.11 -17.69
CA LYS A 43 -15.65 2.19 -18.93
C LYS A 43 -15.56 0.97 -19.84
N ASN A 44 -14.45 0.24 -19.83
CA ASN A 44 -14.20 -0.94 -20.66
C ASN A 44 -14.26 -2.25 -19.86
N ALA A 45 -14.93 -2.27 -18.70
CA ALA A 45 -15.10 -3.48 -17.90
C ALA A 45 -16.04 -4.45 -18.62
N THR A 46 -15.57 -5.66 -18.86
CA THR A 46 -16.39 -6.78 -19.35
C THR A 46 -16.39 -7.90 -18.32
N LEU A 47 -17.46 -8.69 -18.25
CA LEU A 47 -17.55 -9.84 -17.37
C LEU A 47 -16.31 -10.74 -17.51
N LYS A 48 -15.95 -11.10 -18.74
CA LYS A 48 -14.77 -11.93 -19.04
C LYS A 48 -13.47 -11.33 -18.48
N SER A 49 -13.29 -10.01 -18.62
CA SER A 49 -12.08 -9.34 -18.08
C SER A 49 -12.05 -9.31 -16.57
N LEU A 50 -13.21 -9.12 -15.92
CA LEU A 50 -13.31 -9.10 -14.45
C LEU A 50 -13.06 -10.49 -13.86
N VAL A 51 -13.64 -11.55 -14.44
CA VAL A 51 -13.40 -12.94 -14.04
C VAL A 51 -11.92 -13.31 -14.18
N ALA A 52 -11.30 -12.99 -15.32
CA ALA A 52 -9.87 -13.27 -15.52
C ALA A 52 -8.97 -12.54 -14.51
N LYS A 53 -9.29 -11.29 -14.18
CA LYS A 53 -8.56 -10.52 -13.16
C LYS A 53 -8.77 -11.07 -11.76
N ALA A 54 -10.01 -11.48 -11.42
CA ALA A 54 -10.32 -12.12 -10.15
C ALA A 54 -9.50 -13.40 -9.96
N HIS A 55 -9.46 -14.29 -10.94
CA HIS A 55 -8.63 -15.49 -10.93
C HIS A 55 -7.16 -15.18 -10.73
N LYS A 56 -6.61 -14.27 -11.53
CA LYS A 56 -5.19 -13.88 -11.45
C LYS A 56 -4.84 -13.28 -10.08
N ALA A 57 -5.66 -12.38 -9.58
CA ALA A 57 -5.44 -11.74 -8.28
C ALA A 57 -5.60 -12.72 -7.13
N GLY A 58 -6.63 -13.57 -7.17
CA GLY A 58 -6.89 -14.59 -6.17
C GLY A 58 -5.75 -15.59 -6.03
N THR A 59 -5.31 -16.16 -7.15
CA THR A 59 -4.19 -17.12 -7.17
C THR A 59 -2.89 -16.45 -6.69
N LYS A 60 -2.61 -15.23 -7.13
CA LYS A 60 -1.42 -14.49 -6.69
C LYS A 60 -1.47 -14.09 -5.21
N GLY A 61 -2.67 -13.98 -4.65
CA GLY A 61 -2.87 -13.66 -3.25
C GLY A 61 -2.63 -14.82 -2.28
N ILE A 62 -2.58 -16.05 -2.79
CA ILE A 62 -2.26 -17.26 -2.00
C ILE A 62 -0.74 -17.40 -1.94
N ARG A 63 -0.15 -17.11 -0.78
CA ARG A 63 1.30 -17.14 -0.58
C ARG A 63 1.63 -17.69 0.79
N SER A 64 2.68 -18.50 0.88
CA SER A 64 3.27 -18.86 2.16
C SER A 64 4.27 -17.81 2.60
N PHE A 65 4.48 -17.68 3.91
CA PHE A 65 5.50 -16.79 4.46
C PHE A 65 6.91 -17.14 3.97
N GLN A 66 7.22 -18.43 3.86
CA GLN A 66 8.52 -18.89 3.39
C GLN A 66 8.76 -18.58 1.91
N GLU A 67 7.74 -18.77 1.06
CA GLU A 67 7.83 -18.40 -0.37
C GLU A 67 7.97 -16.89 -0.59
N ALA A 68 7.31 -16.09 0.24
CA ALA A 68 7.38 -14.64 0.14
C ALA A 68 8.77 -14.09 0.53
N ASN A 69 9.53 -14.82 1.36
CA ASN A 69 10.83 -14.41 1.88
C ASN A 69 12.01 -15.18 1.26
N GLN A 70 11.79 -16.09 0.31
CA GLN A 70 12.89 -16.68 -0.44
C GLN A 70 13.55 -15.61 -1.34
N PRO A 71 14.89 -15.42 -1.27
CA PRO A 71 15.59 -14.67 -2.30
C PRO A 71 15.26 -15.32 -3.64
N ALA A 72 14.90 -14.53 -4.63
CA ALA A 72 14.45 -15.00 -5.93
C ALA A 72 15.50 -15.93 -6.55
N ALA A 73 15.35 -17.24 -6.33
CA ALA A 73 16.01 -18.25 -7.11
C ALA A 73 15.39 -18.25 -8.50
N ALA A 74 16.20 -17.93 -9.48
CA ALA A 74 15.84 -17.83 -10.88
C ALA A 74 15.02 -19.03 -11.34
N LYS A 75 13.72 -18.82 -11.64
CA LYS A 75 13.01 -19.67 -12.59
C LYS A 75 13.08 -19.01 -13.95
N PRO A 76 13.43 -19.73 -15.03
CA PRO A 76 13.35 -19.18 -16.36
C PRO A 76 11.86 -19.05 -16.71
N ALA A 77 11.33 -17.87 -16.61
CA ALA A 77 10.12 -17.47 -17.27
C ALA A 77 10.51 -16.34 -18.20
N GLU A 78 10.27 -16.54 -19.49
CA GLU A 78 10.27 -15.47 -20.46
C GLU A 78 9.29 -14.38 -20.00
N ALA A 79 9.77 -13.53 -19.14
CA ALA A 79 9.24 -12.21 -18.92
C ALA A 79 10.37 -11.28 -19.35
N LYS A 80 10.15 -10.58 -20.45
CA LYS A 80 10.95 -9.41 -20.80
C LYS A 80 11.26 -8.66 -19.49
N PRO A 81 12.51 -8.24 -19.29
CA PRO A 81 12.85 -7.40 -18.15
C PRO A 81 11.85 -6.25 -18.16
N ALA A 82 11.00 -6.16 -17.16
CA ALA A 82 10.46 -4.87 -16.79
C ALA A 82 11.72 -4.09 -16.40
N GLU A 83 12.23 -3.33 -17.36
CA GLU A 83 13.14 -2.27 -17.07
C GLU A 83 12.59 -1.60 -15.82
N THR A 84 13.37 -1.62 -14.76
CA THR A 84 13.24 -0.68 -13.68
C THR A 84 13.44 0.66 -14.35
N LYS A 85 12.37 1.18 -14.95
CA LYS A 85 12.31 2.57 -15.30
C LYS A 85 12.44 3.27 -13.97
N THR A 86 13.67 3.60 -13.66
CA THR A 86 13.94 4.79 -12.87
C THR A 86 13.12 5.85 -13.60
N VAL A 87 11.90 6.09 -13.10
CA VAL A 87 11.15 7.25 -13.53
C VAL A 87 12.05 8.38 -13.07
N GLU A 88 12.81 8.94 -13.99
CA GLU A 88 13.35 10.26 -13.82
C GLU A 88 12.16 11.14 -13.49
N VAL A 89 12.02 11.43 -12.20
CA VAL A 89 11.12 12.46 -11.72
C VAL A 89 11.54 13.71 -12.48
N PRO A 90 10.64 14.39 -13.21
CA PRO A 90 10.98 15.64 -13.85
C PRO A 90 11.71 16.48 -12.83
N ALA A 91 12.88 16.97 -13.17
CA ALA A 91 13.70 17.78 -12.28
C ALA A 91 12.85 18.95 -11.78
N ALA A 92 12.28 18.79 -10.59
CA ALA A 92 11.70 19.90 -9.87
C ALA A 92 12.83 20.92 -9.73
N GLN A 93 12.60 22.14 -10.18
CA GLN A 93 13.56 23.21 -10.12
C GLN A 93 14.10 23.27 -8.69
N GLN A 94 15.38 22.95 -8.54
CA GLN A 94 16.06 22.91 -7.26
C GLN A 94 16.14 24.33 -6.73
N VAL A 95 15.26 24.65 -5.78
CA VAL A 95 15.38 25.89 -5.00
C VAL A 95 16.41 25.58 -3.90
N PRO A 96 17.54 26.30 -3.81
CA PRO A 96 18.53 26.08 -2.76
C PRO A 96 17.89 26.25 -1.38
N GLY A 97 17.99 25.21 -0.54
CA GLY A 97 17.44 25.20 0.82
C GLY A 97 15.98 24.76 0.94
N GLY A 98 15.40 24.15 -0.11
CA GLY A 98 14.03 23.62 -0.05
C GLY A 98 13.91 22.28 0.67
N THR A 99 12.70 21.99 1.15
CA THR A 99 12.31 20.74 1.81
C THR A 99 11.26 20.00 0.97
N MET A 100 11.02 18.71 1.27
CA MET A 100 9.81 18.03 0.81
C MET A 100 8.56 18.81 1.25
N ASP A 101 7.42 18.49 0.65
CA ASP A 101 6.11 18.98 1.06
C ASP A 101 5.34 17.88 1.79
N ALA A 102 5.20 18.00 3.12
CA ALA A 102 4.44 17.06 3.93
C ALA A 102 2.94 17.36 3.79
N ILE A 103 2.33 16.89 2.71
CA ILE A 103 0.92 17.16 2.37
C ILE A 103 -0.08 16.42 3.25
N PHE A 104 0.33 15.37 3.95
CA PHE A 104 -0.52 14.60 4.84
C PHE A 104 0.31 13.82 5.86
N THR A 105 -0.07 13.93 7.12
CA THR A 105 0.54 13.16 8.22
C THR A 105 -0.54 12.40 8.99
N ARG A 106 -0.33 11.11 9.21
CA ARG A 106 -1.28 10.25 9.93
C ARG A 106 -0.60 9.50 11.07
N ILE A 107 -1.28 9.46 12.21
CA ILE A 107 -0.94 8.55 13.31
C ILE A 107 -1.73 7.27 13.11
N ASP A 108 -1.04 6.15 12.94
CA ASP A 108 -1.63 4.81 12.92
C ASP A 108 -0.60 3.80 13.42
N SER A 109 -0.88 3.15 14.56
CA SER A 109 0.05 2.22 15.21
C SER A 109 0.42 1.01 14.36
N ARG A 110 -0.37 0.73 13.32
CA ARG A 110 -0.11 -0.35 12.36
C ARG A 110 0.77 0.08 11.19
N LEU A 111 1.04 1.41 11.05
CA LEU A 111 1.78 2.00 9.93
C LEU A 111 1.14 1.69 8.56
N ILE A 112 1.76 0.84 7.76
CA ILE A 112 1.29 0.45 6.43
C ILE A 112 0.37 -0.76 6.55
N HIS A 113 -0.88 -0.61 6.18
CA HIS A 113 -1.87 -1.68 6.15
C HIS A 113 -2.94 -1.40 5.08
N GLY A 114 -3.83 -2.35 4.84
CA GLY A 114 -4.79 -2.30 3.73
C GLY A 114 -5.59 -1.00 3.63
N GLN A 115 -6.07 -0.44 4.75
CA GLN A 115 -6.82 0.82 4.74
C GLN A 115 -5.93 2.02 4.36
N VAL A 116 -4.69 2.08 4.87
CA VAL A 116 -3.75 3.16 4.51
C VAL A 116 -3.36 3.04 3.05
N ALA A 117 -2.94 1.86 2.61
CA ALA A 117 -2.50 1.61 1.24
C ALA A 117 -3.62 1.69 0.21
N GLY A 118 -4.82 1.20 0.54
CA GLY A 118 -5.93 1.07 -0.40
C GLY A 118 -6.89 2.26 -0.41
N THR A 119 -6.96 3.06 0.66
CA THR A 119 -7.89 4.19 0.76
C THR A 119 -7.15 5.53 0.83
N TRP A 120 -6.25 5.69 1.82
CA TRP A 120 -5.62 6.98 2.05
C TRP A 120 -4.62 7.36 0.96
N VAL A 121 -3.73 6.45 0.55
CA VAL A 121 -2.74 6.75 -0.49
C VAL A 121 -3.38 7.12 -1.83
N PRO A 122 -4.40 6.40 -2.36
CA PRO A 122 -5.10 6.82 -3.57
C PRO A 122 -5.84 8.16 -3.44
N HIS A 123 -6.40 8.45 -2.27
CA HIS A 123 -7.13 9.70 -2.02
C HIS A 123 -6.20 10.91 -1.93
N ILE A 124 -5.09 10.78 -1.21
CA ILE A 124 -4.08 11.85 -1.02
C ILE A 124 -3.19 12.00 -2.27
N ALA A 125 -2.97 10.92 -3.01
CA ALA A 125 -2.13 10.85 -4.21
C ALA A 125 -0.71 11.46 -4.01
N PRO A 126 0.04 11.05 -2.97
CA PRO A 126 1.39 11.56 -2.74
C PRO A 126 2.37 11.03 -3.80
N GLN A 127 3.48 11.73 -4.01
CA GLN A 127 4.58 11.26 -4.85
C GLN A 127 5.49 10.27 -4.11
N THR A 128 5.57 10.39 -2.79
CA THR A 128 6.27 9.43 -1.93
C THR A 128 5.51 9.20 -0.63
N PHE A 129 5.64 8.00 -0.08
CA PHE A 129 5.01 7.58 1.16
C PHE A 129 6.10 7.12 2.15
N ILE A 130 6.17 7.74 3.31
CA ILE A 130 7.16 7.44 4.35
C ILE A 130 6.44 6.95 5.60
N ALA A 131 6.68 5.70 5.97
CA ALA A 131 6.36 5.18 7.29
C ALA A 131 7.56 5.45 8.20
N ALA A 132 7.42 6.40 9.13
CA ALA A 132 8.49 6.79 10.04
C ALA A 132 8.28 6.14 11.40
N SER A 133 9.16 5.20 11.75
CA SER A 133 9.16 4.46 13.02
C SER A 133 10.53 3.83 13.26
N ASP A 134 11.13 4.12 14.41
CA ASP A 134 12.41 3.52 14.79
C ASP A 134 12.29 2.00 14.91
N ASN A 135 11.21 1.53 15.57
CA ASN A 135 10.97 0.10 15.75
C ASN A 135 10.85 -0.64 14.42
N ALA A 136 10.06 -0.10 13.48
CA ALA A 136 9.86 -0.74 12.19
C ALA A 136 11.08 -0.60 11.27
N ALA A 137 11.85 0.47 11.38
CA ALA A 137 13.04 0.68 10.55
C ALA A 137 14.19 -0.27 10.92
N HIS A 138 14.34 -0.61 12.20
CA HIS A 138 15.40 -1.47 12.71
C HIS A 138 15.02 -2.95 12.77
N ASP A 139 13.73 -3.29 12.69
CA ASP A 139 13.26 -4.67 12.57
C ASP A 139 13.13 -5.05 11.08
N GLN A 140 14.09 -5.83 10.57
CA GLN A 140 14.14 -6.23 9.16
C GLN A 140 12.92 -7.03 8.73
N LEU A 141 12.39 -7.90 9.61
CA LEU A 141 11.19 -8.68 9.32
C LEU A 141 9.96 -7.77 9.20
N ARG A 142 9.74 -6.94 10.21
CA ARG A 142 8.63 -5.97 10.22
C ARG A 142 8.70 -5.02 9.03
N LYS A 143 9.87 -4.50 8.73
CA LYS A 143 10.11 -3.64 7.56
C LYS A 143 9.73 -4.33 6.25
N SER A 144 10.16 -5.58 6.06
CA SER A 144 9.83 -6.36 4.87
C SER A 144 8.32 -6.59 4.75
N LEU A 145 7.65 -6.95 5.84
CA LEU A 145 6.20 -7.15 5.86
C LEU A 145 5.43 -5.86 5.52
N LEU A 146 5.84 -4.72 6.08
CA LEU A 146 5.25 -3.42 5.77
C LEU A 146 5.41 -3.06 4.29
N LEU A 147 6.58 -3.30 3.72
CA LEU A 147 6.83 -3.02 2.30
C LEU A 147 6.08 -3.97 1.35
N GLN A 148 5.76 -5.20 1.78
CA GLN A 148 4.94 -6.13 0.99
C GLN A 148 3.48 -5.67 0.84
N VAL A 149 2.92 -4.99 1.84
CA VAL A 149 1.55 -4.45 1.80
C VAL A 149 1.51 -3.01 1.29
N ALA A 150 2.66 -2.43 1.00
CA ALA A 150 2.75 -1.07 0.49
C ALA A 150 2.10 -0.93 -0.89
N PRO A 151 1.48 0.21 -1.20
CA PRO A 151 0.88 0.45 -2.50
C PRO A 151 1.96 0.49 -3.59
N THR A 152 1.70 -0.18 -4.71
CA THR A 152 2.63 -0.21 -5.86
C THR A 152 2.62 1.06 -6.69
N SER A 153 1.64 1.94 -6.46
CA SER A 153 1.45 3.19 -7.19
C SER A 153 2.35 4.33 -6.71
N VAL A 154 2.97 4.20 -5.53
CA VAL A 154 3.79 5.25 -4.92
C VAL A 154 5.06 4.64 -4.32
N LYS A 155 6.17 5.38 -4.40
CA LYS A 155 7.42 4.96 -3.77
C LYS A 155 7.28 5.00 -2.25
N THR A 156 7.34 3.82 -1.62
CA THR A 156 7.19 3.68 -0.17
C THR A 156 8.53 3.40 0.50
N ASN A 157 8.76 4.05 1.64
CA ASN A 157 9.96 3.86 2.45
C ASN A 157 9.56 3.65 3.92
N VAL A 158 10.28 2.77 4.62
CA VAL A 158 10.18 2.59 6.08
C VAL A 158 11.50 3.08 6.66
N LEU A 159 11.46 4.18 7.41
CA LEU A 159 12.62 4.90 7.91
C LEU A 159 12.50 5.11 9.44
N ASP A 160 13.64 5.21 10.12
CA ASP A 160 13.66 5.78 11.46
C ASP A 160 13.33 7.28 11.43
N ILE A 161 12.91 7.84 12.55
CA ILE A 161 12.45 9.24 12.64
C ILE A 161 13.55 10.21 12.21
N ALA A 162 14.77 10.05 12.70
CA ALA A 162 15.88 10.94 12.35
C ALA A 162 16.24 10.88 10.85
N LYS A 163 16.20 9.69 10.25
CA LYS A 163 16.43 9.53 8.81
C LYS A 163 15.28 10.12 7.99
N ALA A 164 14.04 9.99 8.45
CA ALA A 164 12.89 10.61 7.81
C ALA A 164 13.02 12.13 7.77
N GLY A 165 13.45 12.76 8.87
CA GLY A 165 13.77 14.18 8.94
C GLY A 165 14.90 14.59 8.00
N ARG A 166 16.01 13.84 7.97
CA ARG A 166 17.12 14.09 7.02
C ARG A 166 16.68 14.00 5.55
N VAL A 167 15.84 13.01 5.21
CA VAL A 167 15.32 12.85 3.85
C VAL A 167 14.38 14.00 3.50
N TYR A 168 13.52 14.41 4.44
CA TYR A 168 12.62 15.55 4.27
C TYR A 168 13.37 16.86 3.99
N ASN A 169 14.45 17.12 4.72
CA ASN A 169 15.26 18.33 4.60
C ASN A 169 16.32 18.26 3.48
N ASN A 170 16.34 17.19 2.68
CA ASN A 170 17.29 17.05 1.60
C ASN A 170 16.85 17.86 0.37
N PRO A 171 17.65 18.87 -0.08
CA PRO A 171 17.32 19.71 -1.23
C PRO A 171 17.00 18.95 -2.52
N LYS A 172 17.52 17.74 -2.67
CA LYS A 172 17.25 16.86 -3.82
C LYS A 172 15.74 16.56 -3.98
N TYR A 173 14.98 16.60 -2.90
CA TYR A 173 13.57 16.24 -2.87
C TYR A 173 12.65 17.44 -2.64
N THR A 174 13.15 18.65 -2.89
CA THR A 174 12.40 19.92 -2.74
C THR A 174 11.05 19.84 -3.45
N GLY A 175 9.97 20.18 -2.72
CA GLY A 175 8.60 20.21 -3.23
C GLY A 175 7.97 18.85 -3.53
N MET A 176 8.66 17.74 -3.21
CA MET A 176 8.09 16.40 -3.40
C MET A 176 6.94 16.17 -2.40
N LYS A 177 5.74 15.98 -2.93
CA LYS A 177 4.53 15.71 -2.14
C LYS A 177 4.66 14.41 -1.37
N THR A 178 4.72 14.50 -0.05
CA THR A 178 5.03 13.37 0.84
C THR A 178 3.88 13.12 1.81
N MET A 179 3.47 11.86 1.92
CA MET A 179 2.60 11.38 2.98
C MET A 179 3.45 10.72 4.06
N PHE A 180 3.25 11.11 5.32
CA PHE A 180 3.84 10.47 6.48
C PHE A 180 2.82 9.62 7.24
N VAL A 181 3.26 8.45 7.73
CA VAL A 181 2.54 7.68 8.73
C VAL A 181 3.49 7.33 9.87
N VAL A 182 3.05 7.55 11.11
CA VAL A 182 3.81 7.31 12.34
C VAL A 182 3.02 6.44 13.32
N GLU A 183 3.68 5.80 14.28
CA GLU A 183 3.03 4.91 15.24
C GLU A 183 2.28 5.65 16.34
N SER A 184 2.75 6.84 16.73
CA SER A 184 2.27 7.53 17.92
C SER A 184 2.32 9.07 17.77
N PRO A 185 1.58 9.81 18.63
CA PRO A 185 1.71 11.26 18.72
C PRO A 185 3.14 11.73 19.07
N VAL A 186 3.87 10.95 19.86
CA VAL A 186 5.27 11.26 20.22
C VAL A 186 6.15 11.29 18.98
N ASP A 187 5.94 10.37 18.02
CA ASP A 187 6.71 10.35 16.79
C ASP A 187 6.41 11.57 15.89
N VAL A 188 5.20 12.13 15.98
CA VAL A 188 4.89 13.41 15.31
C VAL A 188 5.73 14.54 15.89
N VAL A 189 5.80 14.66 17.22
CA VAL A 189 6.63 15.67 17.90
C VAL A 189 8.09 15.51 17.50
N ARG A 190 8.60 14.29 17.48
CA ARG A 190 9.98 14.01 17.06
C ARG A 190 10.24 14.38 15.60
N LEU A 191 9.28 14.17 14.70
CA LEU A 191 9.41 14.64 13.30
C LEU A 191 9.45 16.17 13.22
N LEU A 192 8.67 16.88 14.06
CA LEU A 192 8.73 18.35 14.15
C LEU A 192 10.11 18.80 14.67
N ASP A 193 10.67 18.11 15.67
CA ASP A 193 12.02 18.40 16.20
C ASP A 193 13.11 18.17 15.13
N GLU A 194 12.92 17.21 14.22
CA GLU A 194 13.79 16.97 13.06
C GLU A 194 13.55 17.98 11.92
N GLY A 195 12.69 18.98 12.11
CA GLY A 195 12.44 20.07 11.16
C GLY A 195 11.41 19.74 10.07
N VAL A 196 10.63 18.67 10.22
CA VAL A 196 9.52 18.38 9.29
C VAL A 196 8.38 19.35 9.57
N LYS A 197 7.91 20.07 8.56
CA LYS A 197 6.78 21.00 8.69
C LYS A 197 5.48 20.23 8.54
N ILE A 198 4.75 20.08 9.64
CA ILE A 198 3.46 19.37 9.70
C ILE A 198 2.39 20.38 10.09
N ASN A 199 1.44 20.66 9.19
CA ASN A 199 0.36 21.62 9.42
C ASN A 199 -0.84 20.98 10.12
N GLU A 200 -1.13 19.71 9.80
CA GLU A 200 -2.25 18.97 10.38
C GLU A 200 -1.91 17.50 10.53
N VAL A 201 -2.57 16.85 11.47
CA VAL A 201 -2.39 15.42 11.76
C VAL A 201 -3.73 14.72 11.78
N ASN A 202 -3.86 13.70 10.95
CA ASN A 202 -4.99 12.79 10.99
C ASN A 202 -4.74 11.67 12.01
N VAL A 203 -5.63 11.50 12.96
CA VAL A 203 -5.53 10.45 13.97
C VAL A 203 -6.32 9.23 13.51
N GLY A 204 -5.62 8.12 13.29
CA GLY A 204 -6.17 6.85 12.88
C GLY A 204 -6.23 5.83 14.01
N GLY A 205 -5.80 4.59 13.73
CA GLY A 205 -5.76 3.51 14.70
C GLY A 205 -4.63 3.68 15.71
N VAL A 206 -4.94 4.14 16.93
CA VAL A 206 -3.99 4.18 18.03
C VAL A 206 -4.28 3.02 18.97
N THR A 207 -3.29 2.13 19.12
CA THR A 207 -3.41 1.00 20.06
C THR A 207 -3.12 1.48 21.46
N PHE A 208 -4.08 1.28 22.36
CA PHE A 208 -3.88 1.52 23.79
C PHE A 208 -2.82 0.55 24.33
N LYS A 209 -1.84 1.09 25.06
CA LYS A 209 -0.85 0.29 25.78
C LYS A 209 -0.99 0.58 27.26
N THR A 210 -0.72 -0.43 28.10
CA THR A 210 -0.73 -0.28 29.56
C THR A 210 0.20 0.88 29.95
N GLY A 211 -0.33 1.83 30.74
CA GLY A 211 0.37 3.05 31.16
C GLY A 211 0.04 4.31 30.33
N MET A 212 -0.77 4.20 29.29
CA MET A 212 -1.35 5.38 28.61
C MET A 212 -2.58 5.86 29.39
N VAL A 213 -2.73 7.18 29.52
CA VAL A 213 -3.96 7.82 30.06
C VAL A 213 -4.99 7.85 28.95
N GLN A 214 -6.23 7.45 29.27
CA GLN A 214 -7.38 7.58 28.38
C GLN A 214 -7.86 9.01 28.29
#